data_5f58f843a914d91b7706857d0a3b62cc
#
_entry.id   5f58f843a914d91b7706857d0a3b62cc
#
_cell.length_a   1.000
_cell.length_b   1.000
_cell.length_c   1.000
_cell.angle_alpha   90.00
_cell.angle_beta   90.00
_cell.angle_gamma   90.00
#
_symmetry.space_group_name_H-M   'P 1'
#
loop_
_entity.id
_entity.type
_entity.pdbx_description
1 polymer ?
#
loop_
_entity_poly.entity_id
_entity_poly.type
_entity_poly.pdbx_seq_one_letter_code
_entity_poly.pdbx_strand_id
1 'polypeptide(L)'
;MSSHQAHPVIRAWAVGRSLGLSGHALAETYSVLTRLPGDARVLPEDAVALIDDRFPIRLALSRQLAQEGHRELALHGVSGRATYDGLVALAARDHGAVLATRDARARSTYEAIGVQVELLTDVRFD
;
A
#
# COMPACT_ATOMS: atom_id res chain seq x y z
N MET A 1 5.61 -0.62 -15.75
CA MET A 1 4.57 0.40 -15.90
C MET A 1 5.15 1.78 -15.64
N SER A 2 4.81 2.71 -16.46
CA SER A 2 5.22 4.09 -16.24
C SER A 2 4.41 4.71 -15.09
N SER A 3 5.07 5.36 -14.16
CA SER A 3 4.41 6.11 -13.10
C SER A 3 3.52 7.23 -13.66
N HIS A 4 3.83 7.71 -14.86
CA HIS A 4 3.03 8.74 -15.54
C HIS A 4 1.63 8.26 -15.91
N GLN A 5 1.47 6.98 -16.27
CA GLN A 5 0.15 6.42 -16.58
C GLN A 5 -0.69 6.21 -15.34
N ALA A 6 -0.05 5.85 -14.22
CA ALA A 6 -0.74 5.60 -12.95
C ALA A 6 -1.15 6.89 -12.26
N HIS A 7 -0.35 7.94 -12.38
CA HIS A 7 -0.48 9.16 -11.60
C HIS A 7 -1.83 9.87 -11.74
N PRO A 8 -2.39 10.08 -12.95
CA PRO A 8 -3.70 10.72 -13.08
C PRO A 8 -4.84 9.89 -12.47
N VAL A 9 -4.78 8.58 -12.61
CA VAL A 9 -5.81 7.66 -12.04
C VAL A 9 -5.79 7.74 -10.53
N ILE A 10 -4.62 7.65 -9.94
CA ILE A 10 -4.45 7.69 -8.49
C ILE A 10 -4.87 9.05 -7.94
N ARG A 11 -4.48 10.12 -8.62
CA ARG A 11 -4.83 11.48 -8.21
C ARG A 11 -6.35 11.68 -8.19
N ALA A 12 -7.04 11.25 -9.25
CA ALA A 12 -8.49 11.38 -9.33
C ALA A 12 -9.18 10.57 -8.25
N TRP A 13 -8.71 9.34 -8.00
CA TRP A 13 -9.26 8.49 -6.96
C TRP A 13 -9.05 9.07 -5.56
N ALA A 14 -7.90 9.69 -5.31
CA ALA A 14 -7.54 10.20 -4.00
C ALA A 14 -8.31 11.44 -3.57
N VAL A 15 -8.93 12.16 -4.52
CA VAL A 15 -9.68 13.37 -4.20
C VAL A 15 -10.81 13.07 -3.21
N GLY A 16 -10.82 13.80 -2.10
CA GLY A 16 -11.84 13.65 -1.06
C GLY A 16 -11.69 12.43 -0.18
N ARG A 17 -10.63 11.65 -0.33
CA ARG A 17 -10.38 10.45 0.47
C ARG A 17 -9.29 10.69 1.51
N SER A 18 -9.46 10.06 2.67
CA SER A 18 -8.41 10.00 3.67
C SER A 18 -7.50 8.81 3.35
N LEU A 19 -6.21 9.08 3.12
CA LEU A 19 -5.26 8.07 2.70
C LEU A 19 -4.34 7.67 3.86
N GLY A 20 -3.97 6.39 3.88
CA GLY A 20 -3.04 5.85 4.86
C GLY A 20 -2.09 4.84 4.25
N LEU A 21 -1.01 4.59 4.95
CA LEU A 21 -0.03 3.57 4.59
C LEU A 21 0.21 2.64 5.77
N SER A 22 0.31 1.34 5.48
CA SER A 22 0.81 0.37 6.48
C SER A 22 2.29 0.62 6.74
N GLY A 23 2.81 0.08 7.84
CA GLY A 23 4.22 0.26 8.18
C GLY A 23 5.17 -0.21 7.07
N HIS A 24 4.87 -1.36 6.45
CA HIS A 24 5.67 -1.88 5.34
C HIS A 24 5.55 -0.99 4.10
N ALA A 25 4.34 -0.59 3.73
CA ALA A 25 4.11 0.28 2.57
C ALA A 25 4.74 1.66 2.78
N LEU A 26 4.77 2.15 4.01
CA LEU A 26 5.41 3.41 4.38
C LEU A 26 6.92 3.36 4.09
N ALA A 27 7.59 2.31 4.57
CA ALA A 27 9.01 2.11 4.35
C ALA A 27 9.34 1.96 2.87
N GLU A 28 8.52 1.22 2.14
CA GLU A 28 8.70 1.02 0.71
C GLU A 28 8.53 2.32 -0.07
N THR A 29 7.51 3.11 0.26
CA THR A 29 7.29 4.42 -0.36
C THR A 29 8.48 5.35 -0.13
N TYR A 30 8.97 5.41 1.09
CA TYR A 30 10.17 6.19 1.41
C TYR A 30 11.36 5.72 0.58
N SER A 31 11.58 4.41 0.52
CA SER A 31 12.67 3.83 -0.25
C SER A 31 12.60 4.22 -1.73
N VAL A 32 11.41 4.11 -2.33
CA VAL A 32 11.21 4.46 -3.75
C VAL A 32 11.50 5.94 -4.00
N LEU A 33 10.96 6.82 -3.17
CA LEU A 33 11.14 8.28 -3.34
C LEU A 33 12.61 8.67 -3.26
N THR A 34 13.34 8.10 -2.32
CA THR A 34 14.74 8.49 -2.06
C THR A 34 15.75 7.83 -3.00
N ARG A 35 15.31 6.89 -3.86
CA ARG A 35 16.17 6.24 -4.85
C ARG A 35 15.77 6.45 -6.28
N LEU A 36 14.83 7.36 -6.55
CA LEU A 36 14.46 7.71 -7.91
C LEU A 36 15.68 8.25 -8.67
N PRO A 37 15.78 7.98 -9.98
CA PRO A 37 16.95 8.42 -10.75
C PRO A 37 16.94 9.92 -11.02
N GLY A 38 18.15 10.48 -11.08
CA GLY A 38 18.38 11.85 -11.52
C GLY A 38 17.62 12.90 -10.70
N ASP A 39 17.03 13.86 -11.40
CA ASP A 39 16.35 15.00 -10.77
C ASP A 39 15.04 14.62 -10.10
N ALA A 40 14.53 13.41 -10.37
CA ALA A 40 13.30 12.94 -9.72
C ALA A 40 13.54 12.47 -8.28
N ARG A 41 14.80 12.29 -7.88
CA ARG A 41 15.13 11.81 -6.54
C ARG A 41 14.75 12.83 -5.49
N VAL A 42 14.05 12.36 -4.47
CA VAL A 42 13.58 13.18 -3.36
C VAL A 42 14.58 13.08 -2.22
N LEU A 43 14.94 14.22 -1.63
CA LEU A 43 15.80 14.23 -0.45
C LEU A 43 15.05 13.59 0.73
N PRO A 44 15.77 12.94 1.67
CA PRO A 44 15.10 12.24 2.78
C PRO A 44 14.11 13.10 3.56
N GLU A 45 14.47 14.32 3.92
CA GLU A 45 13.57 15.21 4.66
C GLU A 45 12.35 15.62 3.85
N ASP A 46 12.50 15.74 2.54
CA ASP A 46 11.37 16.08 1.64
C ASP A 46 10.45 14.89 1.46
N ALA A 47 11.02 13.67 1.42
CA ALA A 47 10.22 12.45 1.36
C ALA A 47 9.36 12.30 2.61
N VAL A 48 9.90 12.59 3.80
CA VAL A 48 9.13 12.57 5.04
C VAL A 48 7.99 13.57 4.98
N ALA A 49 8.25 14.79 4.56
CA ALA A 49 7.23 15.83 4.46
C ALA A 49 6.12 15.46 3.48
N LEU A 50 6.51 14.89 2.34
CA LEU A 50 5.55 14.45 1.31
C LEU A 50 4.64 13.35 1.83
N ILE A 51 5.21 12.36 2.51
CA ILE A 51 4.46 11.24 3.07
C ILE A 51 3.50 11.74 4.15
N ASP A 52 3.97 12.59 5.05
CA ASP A 52 3.14 13.15 6.11
C ASP A 52 1.96 13.95 5.57
N ASP A 53 2.19 14.69 4.48
CA ASP A 53 1.15 15.51 3.85
C ASP A 53 0.11 14.65 3.12
N ARG A 54 0.59 13.67 2.35
CA ARG A 54 -0.29 12.89 1.46
C ARG A 54 -0.92 11.69 2.12
N PHE A 55 -0.26 11.10 3.14
CA PHE A 55 -0.72 9.89 3.80
C PHE A 55 -0.68 10.08 5.32
N PRO A 56 -1.57 10.94 5.87
CA PRO A 56 -1.53 11.27 7.29
C PRO A 56 -1.92 10.11 8.21
N ILE A 57 -2.58 9.07 7.66
CA ILE A 57 -3.03 7.94 8.46
C ILE A 57 -1.96 6.84 8.44
N ARG A 58 -1.60 6.35 9.63
CA ARG A 58 -0.66 5.23 9.78
C ARG A 58 -1.43 3.97 10.15
N LEU A 59 -1.26 2.92 9.37
CA LEU A 59 -1.93 1.64 9.58
C LEU A 59 -0.91 0.61 10.05
N ALA A 60 -0.36 0.85 11.23
CA ALA A 60 0.63 -0.04 11.80
C ALA A 60 -0.01 -1.36 12.23
N LEU A 61 0.72 -2.46 12.08
CA LEU A 61 0.30 -3.73 12.66
C LEU A 61 0.24 -3.60 14.17
N SER A 62 -0.77 -4.22 14.78
CA SER A 62 -0.80 -4.35 16.22
C SER A 62 0.43 -5.14 16.69
N ARG A 63 0.79 -4.98 17.95
CA ARG A 63 1.91 -5.72 18.54
C ARG A 63 1.74 -7.23 18.35
N GLN A 64 0.53 -7.73 18.54
CA GLN A 64 0.21 -9.14 18.38
C GLN A 64 0.41 -9.58 16.93
N LEU A 65 -0.13 -8.83 15.96
CA LEU A 65 0.04 -9.18 14.55
C LEU A 65 1.48 -9.04 14.08
N ALA A 66 2.24 -8.10 14.63
CA ALA A 66 3.66 -7.98 14.29
C ALA A 66 4.43 -9.23 14.71
N GLN A 67 4.04 -9.85 15.83
CA GLN A 67 4.72 -11.04 16.37
C GLN A 67 4.16 -12.34 15.78
N GLU A 68 2.87 -12.39 15.49
CA GLU A 68 2.15 -13.63 15.13
C GLU A 68 1.57 -13.63 13.72
N GLY A 69 1.77 -12.55 12.97
CA GLY A 69 1.16 -12.39 11.66
C GLY A 69 1.51 -13.50 10.68
N HIS A 70 2.72 -14.06 10.76
CA HIS A 70 3.12 -15.16 9.90
C HIS A 70 2.24 -16.40 10.07
N ARG A 71 1.70 -16.62 11.27
CA ARG A 71 0.78 -17.74 11.53
C ARG A 71 -0.57 -17.50 10.84
N GLU A 72 -1.03 -16.26 10.89
CA GLU A 72 -2.25 -15.84 10.19
C GLU A 72 -2.09 -16.01 8.68
N LEU A 73 -0.94 -15.60 8.13
CA LEU A 73 -0.65 -15.77 6.72
C LEU A 73 -0.65 -17.24 6.31
N ALA A 74 -0.03 -18.08 7.12
CA ALA A 74 0.00 -19.52 6.85
C ALA A 74 -1.40 -20.12 6.82
N LEU A 75 -2.28 -19.71 7.73
CA LEU A 75 -3.67 -20.18 7.76
C LEU A 75 -4.43 -19.81 6.49
N HIS A 76 -4.09 -18.70 5.85
CA HIS A 76 -4.73 -18.25 4.63
C HIS A 76 -3.97 -18.64 3.36
N GLY A 77 -2.96 -19.50 3.47
CA GLY A 77 -2.21 -19.98 2.32
C GLY A 77 -1.29 -18.93 1.69
N VAL A 78 -0.93 -17.90 2.43
CA VAL A 78 -0.05 -16.85 1.94
C VAL A 78 1.39 -17.15 2.33
N SER A 79 2.28 -17.23 1.33
CA SER A 79 3.68 -17.55 1.55
C SER A 79 4.57 -16.93 0.47
N GLY A 80 5.89 -17.04 0.67
CA GLY A 80 6.85 -16.56 -0.31
C GLY A 80 6.74 -15.06 -0.53
N ARG A 81 6.75 -14.66 -1.78
CA ARG A 81 6.71 -13.24 -2.15
C ARG A 81 5.41 -12.54 -1.77
N ALA A 82 4.33 -13.30 -1.67
CA ALA A 82 3.04 -12.75 -1.25
C ALA A 82 3.01 -12.36 0.23
N THR A 83 4.01 -12.74 1.02
CA THR A 83 4.10 -12.42 2.45
C THR A 83 3.97 -10.93 2.71
N TYR A 84 4.66 -10.09 1.94
CA TYR A 84 4.64 -8.64 2.17
C TYR A 84 3.29 -8.03 1.85
N ASP A 85 2.65 -8.48 0.78
CA ASP A 85 1.27 -8.10 0.47
C ASP A 85 0.33 -8.56 1.58
N GLY A 86 0.57 -9.76 2.11
CA GLY A 86 -0.19 -10.29 3.24
C GLY A 86 -0.09 -9.41 4.48
N LEU A 87 1.10 -8.89 4.79
CA LEU A 87 1.29 -7.98 5.93
C LEU A 87 0.54 -6.66 5.73
N VAL A 88 0.56 -6.12 4.52
CA VAL A 88 -0.22 -4.93 4.19
C VAL A 88 -1.71 -5.19 4.39
N ALA A 89 -2.18 -6.35 3.93
CA ALA A 89 -3.58 -6.75 4.07
C ALA A 89 -3.98 -6.91 5.54
N LEU A 90 -3.13 -7.52 6.36
CA LEU A 90 -3.40 -7.66 7.79
C LEU A 90 -3.53 -6.30 8.48
N ALA A 91 -2.66 -5.37 8.15
CA ALA A 91 -2.72 -4.01 8.70
C ALA A 91 -4.02 -3.32 8.31
N ALA A 92 -4.41 -3.41 7.05
CA ALA A 92 -5.65 -2.81 6.55
C ALA A 92 -6.87 -3.45 7.21
N ARG A 93 -6.91 -4.78 7.31
CA ARG A 93 -8.00 -5.50 7.95
C ARG A 93 -8.16 -5.12 9.41
N ASP A 94 -7.04 -5.02 10.12
CA ASP A 94 -7.02 -4.69 11.55
C ASP A 94 -7.59 -3.28 11.82
N HIS A 95 -7.44 -2.39 10.86
CA HIS A 95 -7.94 -1.02 10.96
C HIS A 95 -9.28 -0.80 10.23
N GLY A 96 -9.88 -1.86 9.70
CA GLY A 96 -11.13 -1.76 8.96
C GLY A 96 -11.02 -0.93 7.68
N ALA A 97 -9.83 -0.88 7.09
CA ALA A 97 -9.57 -0.08 5.90
C ALA A 97 -9.80 -0.86 4.61
N VAL A 98 -10.10 -0.15 3.53
CA VAL A 98 -10.17 -0.69 2.18
C VAL A 98 -8.79 -0.57 1.55
N LEU A 99 -8.30 -1.66 0.95
CA LEU A 99 -7.03 -1.65 0.23
C LEU A 99 -7.26 -1.25 -1.23
N ALA A 100 -6.59 -0.19 -1.65
CA ALA A 100 -6.56 0.21 -3.04
C ALA A 100 -5.27 -0.29 -3.68
N THR A 101 -5.39 -0.94 -4.83
CA THR A 101 -4.23 -1.47 -5.55
C THR A 101 -4.42 -1.39 -7.05
N ARG A 102 -3.33 -1.26 -7.77
CA ARG A 102 -3.31 -1.42 -9.23
C ARG A 102 -2.82 -2.81 -9.64
N ASP A 103 -2.33 -3.59 -8.70
CA ASP A 103 -1.74 -4.90 -8.97
C ASP A 103 -2.80 -5.99 -8.78
N ALA A 104 -3.29 -6.53 -9.90
CA ALA A 104 -4.28 -7.60 -9.87
C ALA A 104 -3.75 -8.87 -9.18
N ARG A 105 -2.43 -9.08 -9.18
CA ARG A 105 -1.83 -10.25 -8.53
C ARG A 105 -1.92 -10.13 -7.01
N ALA A 106 -1.68 -8.94 -6.48
CA ALA A 106 -1.78 -8.70 -5.04
C ALA A 106 -3.22 -8.85 -4.55
N ARG A 107 -4.19 -8.59 -5.42
CA ARG A 107 -5.61 -8.68 -5.08
C ARG A 107 -6.00 -10.02 -4.50
N SER A 108 -5.53 -11.12 -5.08
CA SER A 108 -5.87 -12.46 -4.58
C SER A 108 -5.36 -12.67 -3.16
N THR A 109 -4.17 -12.17 -2.85
CA THR A 109 -3.61 -12.23 -1.49
C THR A 109 -4.45 -11.42 -0.53
N TYR A 110 -4.83 -10.20 -0.91
CA TYR A 110 -5.64 -9.31 -0.07
C TYR A 110 -7.01 -9.94 0.22
N GLU A 111 -7.65 -10.50 -0.81
CA GLU A 111 -8.95 -11.15 -0.65
C GLU A 111 -8.85 -12.40 0.24
N ALA A 112 -7.76 -13.18 0.12
CA ALA A 112 -7.53 -14.35 0.95
C ALA A 112 -7.45 -13.98 2.44
N ILE A 113 -6.88 -12.82 2.75
CA ILE A 113 -6.78 -12.32 4.13
C ILE A 113 -8.12 -11.78 4.63
N GLY A 114 -9.06 -11.50 3.73
CA GLY A 114 -10.38 -11.00 4.11
C GLY A 114 -10.50 -9.49 4.15
N VAL A 115 -9.67 -8.81 3.37
CA VAL A 115 -9.70 -7.35 3.25
C VAL A 115 -10.52 -6.95 2.03
N GLN A 116 -11.31 -5.90 2.17
CA GLN A 116 -12.00 -5.31 1.04
C GLN A 116 -10.99 -4.61 0.14
N VAL A 117 -11.06 -4.93 -1.16
CA VAL A 117 -10.10 -4.42 -2.15
C VAL A 117 -10.81 -3.56 -3.17
N GLU A 118 -10.19 -2.44 -3.51
CA GLU A 118 -10.59 -1.61 -4.63
C GLU A 118 -9.47 -1.64 -5.66
N LEU A 119 -9.73 -2.19 -6.83
CA LEU A 119 -8.75 -2.26 -7.90
C LEU A 119 -8.78 -0.97 -8.71
N LEU A 120 -7.65 -0.27 -8.74
CA LEU A 120 -7.49 0.94 -9.54
C LEU A 120 -7.08 0.55 -10.94
N THR A 121 -7.98 0.75 -11.90
CA THR A 121 -7.72 0.48 -13.30
C THR A 121 -7.42 1.79 -14.03
N ASP A 122 -6.81 1.68 -15.20
CA ASP A 122 -6.64 2.85 -16.05
C ASP A 122 -8.02 3.38 -16.42
N VAL A 123 -8.24 4.65 -16.17
CA VAL A 123 -9.51 5.27 -16.46
C VAL A 123 -9.68 5.30 -17.96
N ARG A 124 -10.77 4.70 -18.42
CA ARG A 124 -11.22 4.86 -19.78
C ARG A 124 -12.38 5.81 -19.78
N PHE A 125 -12.16 6.93 -20.38
CA PHE A 125 -13.22 7.89 -20.60
C PHE A 125 -13.89 7.53 -21.91
N ASP A 126 -14.97 6.84 -21.83
CA ASP A 126 -15.77 6.52 -23.00
C ASP A 126 -16.68 7.68 -23.32
#